data_f018dc3ec616f60a0fd699ec128c2cdd
#
_entry.id   f018dc3ec616f60a0fd699ec128c2cdd
#
_cell.length_a   1.000
_cell.length_b   1.000
_cell.length_c   1.000
_cell.angle_alpha   90.00
_cell.angle_beta   90.00
_cell.angle_gamma   90.00
#
_symmetry.space_group_name_H-M   'P 1'
#
loop_
_entity.id
_entity.type
_entity.pdbx_description
1 polymer ?
#
loop_
_entity_poly.entity_id
_entity_poly.type
_entity_poly.pdbx_seq_one_letter_code
_entity_poly.pdbx_strand_id
1 'polypeptide(L)' 'MTDHDTAVTQTIDPAAEQAQREAVVAEAVSVIDGALTKMMQRELMSSNEVADILLDVRMLLTAR' A
#
# COMPACT_ATOMS: atom_id res chain seq x y z
N MET A 1 -10.82 -26.35 22.05
CA MET A 1 -10.41 -26.09 21.54
C MET A 1 -10.34 -25.93 21.20
N THR A 2 -10.15 -25.78 21.33
CA THR A 2 -9.75 -25.51 20.70
C THR A 2 -9.36 -25.21 20.36
N ASP A 3 -9.25 -25.05 20.41
CA ASP A 3 -8.63 -24.64 19.85
C ASP A 3 -8.37 -24.32 19.52
N HIS A 4 -8.44 -24.32 19.60
CA HIS A 4 -7.98 -23.84 18.99
C HIS A 4 -7.85 -23.20 18.77
N ASP A 5 -7.89 -23.21 19.06
CA ASP A 5 -7.47 -22.50 18.70
C ASP A 5 -7.31 -21.87 18.45
N THR A 6 -7.24 -21.79 18.70
CA THR A 6 -6.88 -21.00 18.32
C THR A 6 -6.55 -20.55 17.94
N ALA A 7 -6.24 -20.51 18.02
CA ALA A 7 -5.75 -19.85 17.59
C ALA A 7 -5.61 -19.52 17.13
N VAL A 8 -5.40 -19.56 17.26
CA VAL A 8 -5.14 -18.99 16.74
C VAL A 8 -4.96 -18.56 16.19
N THR A 9 -4.82 -18.76 16.40
CA THR A 9 -4.47 -18.27 16.08
C THR A 9 -4.39 -17.49 15.34
N GLN A 10 -3.84 -17.13 15.66
CA GLN A 10 -3.57 -16.34 14.74
C GLN A 10 -2.73 -16.82 13.76
N THR A 11 -3.02 -17.79 13.24
CA THR A 11 -2.28 -18.37 12.18
C THR A 11 -2.38 -17.47 11.01
N ILE A 12 -1.26 -17.01 10.55
CA ILE A 12 -1.24 -16.18 9.37
C ILE A 12 -1.31 -17.11 8.18
N ASP A 13 -2.41 -16.99 7.44
CA ASP A 13 -2.56 -17.74 6.21
C ASP A 13 -1.62 -17.13 5.16
N PRO A 14 -0.65 -17.87 4.64
CA PRO A 14 0.28 -17.30 3.65
C PRO A 14 -0.42 -16.73 2.43
N ALA A 15 -1.52 -17.34 1.98
CA ALA A 15 -2.24 -16.83 0.82
C ALA A 15 -2.92 -15.51 1.14
N ALA A 16 -3.52 -15.38 2.33
CA ALA A 16 -4.15 -14.14 2.73
C ALA A 16 -3.11 -13.04 2.93
N GLU A 17 -1.97 -13.39 3.49
CA GLU A 17 -0.90 -12.42 3.68
C GLU A 17 -0.36 -11.91 2.36
N GLN A 18 -0.18 -12.82 1.40
CA GLN A 18 0.29 -12.44 0.08
C GLN A 18 -0.73 -11.57 -0.64
N ALA A 19 -2.01 -11.90 -0.54
CA ALA A 19 -3.07 -11.10 -1.15
C ALA A 19 -3.07 -9.69 -0.58
N GLN A 20 -2.84 -9.58 0.73
CA GLN A 20 -2.79 -8.28 1.39
C GLN A 20 -1.61 -7.46 0.91
N ARG A 21 -0.45 -8.08 0.76
CA ARG A 21 0.72 -7.39 0.22
C ARG A 21 0.51 -6.94 -1.21
N GLU A 22 -0.14 -7.78 -2.01
CA GLU A 22 -0.44 -7.42 -3.40
C GLU A 22 -1.39 -6.24 -3.46
N ALA A 23 -2.38 -6.19 -2.57
CA ALA A 23 -3.31 -5.07 -2.52
C ALA A 23 -2.59 -3.77 -2.15
N VAL A 24 -1.67 -3.82 -1.20
CA VAL A 24 -0.89 -2.66 -0.80
C VAL A 24 -0.01 -2.18 -1.95
N VAL A 25 0.65 -3.11 -2.63
CA VAL A 25 1.50 -2.77 -3.76
C VAL A 25 0.66 -2.15 -4.88
N ALA A 26 -0.50 -2.73 -5.16
CA ALA A 26 -1.39 -2.21 -6.21
C ALA A 26 -1.83 -0.79 -5.88
N GLU A 27 -2.13 -0.52 -4.62
CA GLU A 27 -2.54 0.82 -4.21
C GLU A 27 -1.38 1.80 -4.33
N ALA A 28 -0.18 1.39 -3.93
CA ALA A 28 1.00 2.24 -4.07
C ALA A 28 1.28 2.56 -5.54
N VAL A 29 1.16 1.57 -6.39
CA VAL A 29 1.34 1.75 -7.83
C VAL A 29 0.30 2.73 -8.39
N SER A 30 -0.94 2.61 -7.91
CA SER A 30 -2.00 3.52 -8.35
C SER A 30 -1.68 4.97 -7.98
N VAL A 31 -1.14 5.20 -6.78
CA VAL A 31 -0.73 6.54 -6.36
C VAL A 31 0.39 7.06 -7.25
N ILE A 32 1.36 6.22 -7.54
CA ILE A 32 2.48 6.59 -8.40
C ILE A 32 1.98 6.90 -9.81
N ASP A 33 1.10 6.06 -10.34
CA ASP A 33 0.56 6.27 -11.68
C ASP A 33 -0.19 7.59 -11.77
N GLY A 34 -0.96 7.94 -10.74
CA GLY A 34 -1.64 9.22 -10.70
C GLY A 34 -0.67 10.38 -10.76
N ALA A 35 0.43 10.31 -10.00
CA ALA A 35 1.45 11.34 -10.01
C ALA A 35 2.13 11.43 -11.38
N LEU A 36 2.47 10.28 -11.97
CA LEU A 36 3.09 10.26 -13.28
C LEU A 36 2.17 10.85 -14.35
N THR A 37 0.87 10.57 -14.27
CA THR A 37 -0.10 11.13 -15.21
C THR A 37 -0.11 12.65 -15.14
N LYS A 38 -0.10 13.20 -13.92
CA LYS A 38 -0.05 14.65 -13.76
C LYS A 38 1.21 15.23 -14.37
N MET A 39 2.35 14.58 -14.14
CA MET A 39 3.61 15.05 -14.68
C MET A 39 3.63 14.97 -16.20
N MET A 40 3.05 13.92 -16.77
CA MET A 40 2.97 13.77 -18.21
C MET A 40 2.05 14.81 -18.84
N GLN A 41 1.04 15.25 -18.10
CA GLN A 41 0.15 16.32 -18.56
C GLN A 41 0.76 17.69 -18.32
N ARG A 42 1.97 17.76 -17.80
CA ARG A 42 2.70 18.99 -17.50
C ARG A 42 1.98 19.85 -16.48
N GLU A 43 1.29 19.21 -15.56
CA GLU A 43 0.69 19.92 -14.43
C GLU A 43 1.80 20.31 -13.46
N LEU A 44 1.70 21.53 -12.94
CA LEU A 44 2.65 21.97 -11.93
C LEU A 44 2.33 21.31 -10.61
N MET A 45 3.36 20.73 -10.00
CA MET A 45 3.23 20.11 -8.70
C MET A 45 4.20 20.81 -7.75
N SER A 46 3.67 21.25 -6.60
CA SER A 46 4.51 21.86 -5.59
C SER A 46 5.35 20.80 -4.89
N SER A 47 6.42 21.24 -4.26
CA SER A 47 7.25 20.34 -3.46
C SER A 47 6.41 19.66 -2.37
N ASN A 48 5.49 20.38 -1.76
CA ASN A 48 4.60 19.81 -0.73
C ASN A 48 3.74 18.71 -1.32
N GLU A 49 3.23 18.91 -2.51
CA GLU A 49 2.39 17.92 -3.17
C GLU A 49 3.18 16.65 -3.47
N VAL A 50 4.39 16.81 -3.98
CA VAL A 50 5.26 15.66 -4.25
C VAL A 50 5.61 14.94 -2.94
N ALA A 51 5.91 15.70 -1.89
CA ALA A 51 6.22 15.11 -0.60
C ALA A 51 5.04 14.33 -0.05
N ASP A 52 3.83 14.84 -0.20
CA ASP A 52 2.63 14.16 0.26
C ASP A 52 2.44 12.83 -0.46
N ILE A 53 2.66 12.81 -1.77
CA ILE A 53 2.55 11.59 -2.56
C ILE A 53 3.58 10.56 -2.10
N LEU A 54 4.82 10.98 -1.92
CA LEU A 54 5.87 10.07 -1.48
C LEU A 54 5.62 9.54 -0.08
N LEU A 55 5.12 10.39 0.82
CA LEU A 55 4.77 9.95 2.17
C LEU A 55 3.63 8.96 2.14
N ASP A 56 2.65 9.18 1.28
CA ASP A 56 1.52 8.29 1.12
C ASP A 56 1.98 6.90 0.68
N VAL A 57 2.83 6.86 -0.35
CA VAL A 57 3.39 5.59 -0.83
C VAL A 57 4.20 4.91 0.27
N ARG A 58 5.02 5.69 0.98
CA ARG A 58 5.82 5.14 2.06
C ARG A 58 4.94 4.52 3.14
N MET A 59 3.88 5.22 3.51
CA MET A 59 2.96 4.73 4.53
C MET A 59 2.27 3.45 4.07
N LEU A 60 1.84 3.40 2.82
CA LEU A 60 1.21 2.20 2.28
C LEU A 60 2.16 1.01 2.34
N LEU A 61 3.42 1.22 1.98
CA LEU A 61 4.37 0.12 1.92
C LEU A 61 4.89 -0.32 3.29
N THR A 62 4.81 0.56 4.29
CA THR A 62 5.30 0.23 5.63
C THR A 62 4.20 -0.10 6.62
N ALA A 63 2.96 0.22 6.31
CA ALA A 63 1.81 -0.08 7.19
C ALA A 63 1.35 -1.51 6.91
N ARG A 64 1.58 -2.39 7.84
CA ARG A 64 1.23 -3.78 7.67
C ARG A 64 0.47 -4.27 8.85
#